data_608ae9f7ac7f3af9455fac97dfd99d70
#
_entry.id   608ae9f7ac7f3af9455fac97dfd99d70
#
_cell.length_a   1.000
_cell.length_b   1.000
_cell.length_c   1.000
_cell.angle_alpha   90.00
_cell.angle_beta   90.00
_cell.angle_gamma   90.00
#
_symmetry.space_group_name_H-M   'P 1'
#
loop_
_entity.id
_entity.type
_entity.pdbx_description
1 polymer ?
#
loop_
_entity_poly.entity_id
_entity_poly.type
_entity_poly.pdbx_seq_one_letter_code
_entity_poly.pdbx_strand_id
1 'polypeptide(L)'
;MMGWSKSIFLLIIYHLLFTSHNCYSQFDSIWNQKPELNISGFADVFYVYDFNQPQNTKRQPFLFNHNRHNEFNLNLGFIKLGLEHSKYRANLALQSGTYANDNYAAEPGLLKNVFEANIGISLNKKNNLWLDTGVFPSHIGFESAISMDNMTLTRSLLAENSPYFFTGAKLTFNPNKKLEIAGLILNGWQRIQRLKGNSLPSFGTQVNYSLTEKINLNWSIFIGTDDPDITRRIRYFNNFHGQFQFTEKFGLITGFDIGIQQSIKGSSDYDLWFSPVVIGQFTINKNWKTAIRAEYYQDKTGIIISTQTINGFRTTGLSLNLDYSPTQNIVCRVEGRWLNSKDNIFETKTTPTNNNFIIGTSIATKF
;
A
#
# COMPACT_ATOMS: atom_id res chain seq x y z
N MET A 1 17.84 -33.54 -23.58
CA MET A 1 17.44 -33.83 -22.20
C MET A 1 16.33 -32.86 -21.73
N MET A 2 15.16 -32.83 -22.33
CA MET A 2 14.13 -31.83 -22.03
C MET A 2 12.68 -32.40 -21.99
N GLY A 3 12.54 -33.71 -21.74
CA GLY A 3 11.22 -34.37 -21.72
C GLY A 3 10.65 -34.73 -20.33
N TRP A 4 11.47 -34.76 -19.29
CA TRP A 4 11.08 -35.34 -18.00
C TRP A 4 10.39 -34.34 -17.02
N SER A 5 10.60 -33.04 -17.21
CA SER A 5 10.02 -32.04 -16.28
C SER A 5 8.51 -31.83 -16.49
N LYS A 6 8.02 -31.91 -17.71
CA LYS A 6 6.58 -31.77 -18.04
C LYS A 6 5.74 -32.95 -17.55
N SER A 7 6.29 -34.14 -17.61
CA SER A 7 5.60 -35.39 -17.17
C SER A 7 5.48 -35.46 -15.65
N ILE A 8 6.48 -35.00 -14.91
CA ILE A 8 6.44 -34.93 -13.41
C ILE A 8 5.42 -33.88 -12.96
N PHE A 9 5.35 -32.74 -13.60
CA PHE A 9 4.39 -31.68 -13.28
C PHE A 9 2.95 -32.11 -13.54
N LEU A 10 2.70 -32.82 -14.66
CA LEU A 10 1.39 -33.41 -14.98
C LEU A 10 1.00 -34.53 -14.01
N LEU A 11 1.95 -35.35 -13.57
CA LEU A 11 1.72 -36.41 -12.55
C LEU A 11 1.36 -35.84 -11.19
N ILE A 12 1.97 -34.74 -10.78
CA ILE A 12 1.66 -34.03 -9.52
C ILE A 12 0.23 -33.43 -9.59
N ILE A 13 -0.12 -32.80 -10.71
CA ILE A 13 -1.48 -32.27 -10.92
C ILE A 13 -2.51 -33.40 -10.97
N TYR A 14 -2.22 -34.51 -11.63
CA TYR A 14 -3.09 -35.68 -11.68
C TYR A 14 -3.29 -36.29 -10.29
N HIS A 15 -2.23 -36.42 -9.46
CA HIS A 15 -2.35 -36.91 -8.08
C HIS A 15 -3.14 -35.97 -7.18
N LEU A 16 -2.97 -34.63 -7.33
CA LEU A 16 -3.73 -33.64 -6.60
C LEU A 16 -5.22 -33.61 -6.97
N LEU A 17 -5.57 -33.94 -8.23
CA LEU A 17 -6.94 -33.94 -8.70
C LEU A 17 -7.70 -35.26 -8.42
N PHE A 18 -7.01 -36.40 -8.28
CA PHE A 18 -7.65 -37.73 -8.19
C PHE A 18 -7.56 -38.42 -6.82
N THR A 19 -6.89 -37.85 -5.80
CA THR A 19 -6.88 -38.40 -4.42
C THR A 19 -8.04 -37.95 -3.54
N SER A 20 -9.06 -37.31 -4.10
CA SER A 20 -10.20 -36.74 -3.34
C SER A 20 -11.44 -37.69 -3.27
N HIS A 21 -11.26 -38.98 -3.26
CA HIS A 21 -12.37 -39.89 -3.09
C HIS A 21 -12.54 -40.28 -1.61
N ASN A 22 -13.25 -39.51 -0.83
CA ASN A 22 -13.98 -39.88 0.39
C ASN A 22 -14.27 -38.73 1.36
N CYS A 23 -14.69 -37.57 0.88
CA CYS A 23 -14.98 -36.43 1.77
C CYS A 23 -16.35 -35.77 1.55
N TYR A 24 -17.34 -36.47 1.02
CA TYR A 24 -18.63 -35.86 0.64
C TYR A 24 -19.65 -35.72 1.79
N SER A 25 -19.49 -36.38 2.91
CA SER A 25 -20.54 -36.44 3.93
C SER A 25 -20.48 -35.40 5.08
N GLN A 26 -19.39 -34.67 5.25
CA GLN A 26 -19.26 -33.59 6.26
C GLN A 26 -19.20 -32.16 5.68
N PHE A 27 -19.23 -32.04 4.38
CA PHE A 27 -19.10 -30.73 3.68
C PHE A 27 -20.39 -29.89 3.73
N ASP A 28 -21.56 -30.49 3.84
CA ASP A 28 -22.82 -29.80 3.62
C ASP A 28 -23.23 -28.83 4.74
N SER A 29 -22.91 -29.06 5.99
CA SER A 29 -23.42 -28.22 7.09
C SER A 29 -22.66 -26.92 7.26
N ILE A 30 -21.34 -26.88 6.98
CA ILE A 30 -20.52 -25.67 7.15
C ILE A 30 -20.70 -24.74 5.94
N TRP A 31 -20.74 -25.27 4.73
CA TRP A 31 -20.92 -24.48 3.49
C TRP A 31 -22.32 -23.88 3.37
N ASN A 32 -23.30 -24.46 4.03
CA ASN A 32 -24.70 -23.98 4.05
C ASN A 32 -24.98 -22.92 5.13
N GLN A 33 -23.98 -22.53 5.93
CA GLN A 33 -24.13 -21.41 6.84
C GLN A 33 -24.36 -20.13 6.04
N LYS A 34 -25.26 -19.27 6.53
CA LYS A 34 -25.53 -17.98 5.88
C LYS A 34 -24.33 -17.06 6.06
N PRO A 35 -23.77 -16.48 4.99
CA PRO A 35 -22.70 -15.50 5.12
C PRO A 35 -23.24 -14.20 5.74
N GLU A 36 -22.34 -13.46 6.38
CA GLU A 36 -22.59 -12.10 6.86
C GLU A 36 -22.25 -11.10 5.75
N LEU A 37 -23.19 -10.18 5.51
CA LEU A 37 -22.99 -9.07 4.55
C LEU A 37 -22.75 -7.78 5.35
N ASN A 38 -21.58 -7.20 5.16
CA ASN A 38 -21.15 -5.95 5.78
C ASN A 38 -21.09 -4.82 4.75
N ILE A 39 -21.66 -3.66 5.08
CA ILE A 39 -21.56 -2.44 4.28
C ILE A 39 -20.76 -1.43 5.09
N SER A 40 -19.75 -0.84 4.46
CA SER A 40 -18.92 0.20 5.07
C SER A 40 -18.56 1.27 4.06
N GLY A 41 -18.17 2.43 4.54
CA GLY A 41 -17.77 3.53 3.68
C GLY A 41 -16.79 4.47 4.36
N PHE A 42 -16.16 5.29 3.52
CA PHE A 42 -15.17 6.29 3.92
C PHE A 42 -15.28 7.52 3.03
N ALA A 43 -15.07 8.70 3.62
CA ALA A 43 -14.90 9.94 2.87
C ALA A 43 -13.88 10.83 3.59
N ASP A 44 -12.96 11.41 2.82
CA ASP A 44 -11.89 12.30 3.29
C ASP A 44 -11.84 13.55 2.40
N VAL A 45 -12.38 14.66 2.90
CA VAL A 45 -12.36 15.97 2.25
C VAL A 45 -11.24 16.80 2.84
N PHE A 46 -10.45 17.44 2.00
CA PHE A 46 -9.26 18.17 2.42
C PHE A 46 -9.13 19.55 1.77
N TYR A 47 -8.29 20.37 2.37
CA TYR A 47 -7.75 21.59 1.84
C TYR A 47 -6.26 21.69 2.21
N VAL A 48 -5.40 21.97 1.23
CA VAL A 48 -3.95 22.16 1.46
C VAL A 48 -3.52 23.49 0.86
N TYR A 49 -2.82 24.29 1.66
CA TYR A 49 -2.12 25.47 1.18
C TYR A 49 -0.62 25.15 1.08
N ASP A 50 -0.10 25.13 -0.15
CA ASP A 50 1.32 24.98 -0.45
C ASP A 50 1.95 26.37 -0.60
N PHE A 51 2.90 26.70 0.26
CA PHE A 51 3.52 28.04 0.29
C PHE A 51 4.41 28.32 -0.93
N ASN A 52 4.76 27.29 -1.69
CA ASN A 52 5.44 27.45 -2.98
C ASN A 52 4.50 27.92 -4.09
N GLN A 53 3.17 27.80 -3.90
CA GLN A 53 2.13 28.22 -4.84
C GLN A 53 2.37 27.67 -6.25
N PRO A 54 2.35 26.34 -6.45
CA PRO A 54 2.56 25.73 -7.76
C PRO A 54 1.52 26.23 -8.76
N GLN A 55 1.92 26.42 -10.02
CA GLN A 55 1.07 27.04 -11.05
C GLN A 55 -0.19 26.20 -11.37
N ASN A 56 -0.09 24.90 -11.30
CA ASN A 56 -1.13 23.97 -11.76
C ASN A 56 -2.08 23.50 -10.64
N THR A 57 -2.20 24.18 -9.50
CA THR A 57 -2.96 23.73 -8.32
C THR A 57 -2.60 22.32 -7.84
N LYS A 58 -1.89 21.53 -8.63
CA LYS A 58 -1.37 20.20 -8.27
C LYS A 58 -0.02 20.34 -7.58
N ARG A 59 0.13 19.70 -6.45
CA ARG A 59 1.40 19.63 -5.73
C ARG A 59 2.38 18.71 -6.49
N GLN A 60 3.50 18.39 -5.88
CA GLN A 60 4.59 17.68 -6.54
C GLN A 60 4.17 16.30 -7.10
N PRO A 61 4.74 15.84 -8.23
CA PRO A 61 4.30 14.61 -8.91
C PRO A 61 4.55 13.31 -8.14
N PHE A 62 5.36 13.36 -7.08
CA PHE A 62 5.63 12.23 -6.19
C PHE A 62 4.75 12.22 -4.93
N LEU A 63 3.75 13.11 -4.84
CA LEU A 63 2.73 13.16 -3.80
C LEU A 63 1.38 12.85 -4.44
N PHE A 64 0.75 11.77 -4.04
CA PHE A 64 -0.49 11.27 -4.64
C PHE A 64 -1.71 11.53 -3.77
N ASN A 65 -1.50 11.76 -2.46
CA ASN A 65 -2.57 12.01 -1.51
C ASN A 65 -2.58 13.47 -1.05
N HIS A 66 -3.77 14.05 -0.87
CA HIS A 66 -3.94 15.45 -0.45
C HIS A 66 -3.11 16.42 -1.30
N ASN A 67 -3.06 16.16 -2.61
CA ASN A 67 -2.09 16.77 -3.52
C ASN A 67 -2.66 17.91 -4.35
N ARG A 68 -3.72 18.58 -3.90
CA ARG A 68 -4.24 19.83 -4.51
C ARG A 68 -3.89 21.02 -3.64
N HIS A 69 -3.50 22.11 -4.29
CA HIS A 69 -3.15 23.38 -3.67
C HIS A 69 -4.32 24.36 -3.77
N ASN A 70 -4.67 24.98 -2.62
CA ASN A 70 -5.60 26.10 -2.51
C ASN A 70 -7.01 25.80 -3.07
N GLU A 71 -7.48 24.57 -2.91
CA GLU A 71 -8.84 24.16 -3.23
C GLU A 71 -9.35 23.10 -2.24
N PHE A 72 -10.66 23.08 -2.01
CA PHE A 72 -11.30 21.96 -1.31
C PHE A 72 -11.50 20.81 -2.30
N ASN A 73 -11.14 19.59 -1.87
CA ASN A 73 -11.28 18.43 -2.73
C ASN A 73 -11.54 17.16 -1.92
N LEU A 74 -12.11 16.14 -2.58
CA LEU A 74 -12.23 14.79 -2.06
C LEU A 74 -10.92 14.05 -2.32
N ASN A 75 -10.20 13.66 -1.25
CA ASN A 75 -9.01 12.81 -1.41
C ASN A 75 -9.42 11.39 -1.79
N LEU A 76 -10.21 10.75 -0.94
CA LEU A 76 -10.72 9.39 -1.14
C LEU A 76 -12.14 9.29 -0.58
N GLY A 77 -13.06 8.82 -1.40
CA GLY A 77 -14.37 8.35 -0.97
C GLY A 77 -14.62 6.95 -1.54
N PHE A 78 -15.12 6.02 -0.73
CA PHE A 78 -15.52 4.70 -1.22
C PHE A 78 -16.74 4.14 -0.45
N ILE A 79 -17.42 3.19 -1.11
CA ILE A 79 -18.39 2.29 -0.50
C ILE A 79 -17.90 0.87 -0.72
N LYS A 80 -17.90 0.05 0.33
CA LYS A 80 -17.45 -1.34 0.34
C LYS A 80 -18.57 -2.28 0.77
N LEU A 81 -18.75 -3.35 0.01
CA LEU A 81 -19.53 -4.52 0.33
C LEU A 81 -18.57 -5.65 0.71
N GLY A 82 -18.67 -6.16 1.91
CA GLY A 82 -17.93 -7.32 2.41
C GLY A 82 -18.86 -8.50 2.64
N LEU A 83 -18.51 -9.66 2.13
CA LEU A 83 -19.18 -10.92 2.38
C LEU A 83 -18.25 -11.82 3.18
N GLU A 84 -18.68 -12.23 4.39
CA GLU A 84 -17.86 -13.05 5.27
C GLU A 84 -18.56 -14.36 5.62
N HIS A 85 -17.84 -15.45 5.42
CA HIS A 85 -18.22 -16.79 5.80
C HIS A 85 -16.99 -17.54 6.32
N SER A 86 -17.19 -18.55 7.17
CA SER A 86 -16.06 -19.31 7.73
C SER A 86 -15.17 -20.01 6.66
N LYS A 87 -15.67 -20.22 5.44
CA LYS A 87 -14.97 -20.91 4.34
C LYS A 87 -14.68 -20.06 3.13
N TYR A 88 -15.34 -18.92 2.97
CA TYR A 88 -15.13 -18.02 1.84
C TYR A 88 -15.38 -16.57 2.27
N ARG A 89 -14.81 -15.66 1.54
CA ARG A 89 -15.01 -14.22 1.71
C ARG A 89 -14.95 -13.51 0.37
N ALA A 90 -15.61 -12.38 0.26
CA ALA A 90 -15.51 -11.54 -0.93
C ALA A 90 -15.59 -10.07 -0.53
N ASN A 91 -14.90 -9.21 -1.27
CA ASN A 91 -14.94 -7.78 -1.10
C ASN A 91 -15.15 -7.10 -2.45
N LEU A 92 -16.03 -6.10 -2.47
CA LEU A 92 -16.19 -5.19 -3.59
C LEU A 92 -16.25 -3.76 -3.04
N ALA A 93 -15.30 -2.91 -3.41
CA ALA A 93 -15.27 -1.50 -3.04
C ALA A 93 -15.05 -0.62 -4.26
N LEU A 94 -15.92 0.38 -4.42
CA LEU A 94 -15.82 1.38 -5.46
C LEU A 94 -15.42 2.72 -4.87
N GLN A 95 -14.44 3.37 -5.50
CA GLN A 95 -13.82 4.62 -5.02
C GLN A 95 -13.97 5.78 -5.98
N SER A 96 -13.80 6.98 -5.43
CA SER A 96 -13.68 8.24 -6.16
C SER A 96 -12.78 9.21 -5.40
N GLY A 97 -12.32 10.27 -6.05
CA GLY A 97 -11.48 11.32 -5.49
C GLY A 97 -10.14 11.46 -6.17
N THR A 98 -9.30 12.36 -5.64
CA THR A 98 -7.95 12.63 -6.20
C THR A 98 -7.03 11.42 -6.05
N TYR A 99 -7.19 10.65 -4.96
CA TYR A 99 -6.49 9.38 -4.76
C TYR A 99 -6.73 8.40 -5.92
N ALA A 100 -8.00 8.16 -6.28
CA ALA A 100 -8.35 7.27 -7.38
C ALA A 100 -7.74 7.75 -8.72
N ASN A 101 -7.81 9.05 -8.98
CA ASN A 101 -7.30 9.63 -10.21
C ASN A 101 -5.78 9.54 -10.33
N ASP A 102 -5.05 9.78 -9.24
CA ASP A 102 -3.60 9.93 -9.27
C ASP A 102 -2.87 8.60 -8.99
N ASN A 103 -3.30 7.81 -7.98
CA ASN A 103 -2.68 6.51 -7.69
C ASN A 103 -3.04 5.43 -8.71
N TYR A 104 -4.20 5.52 -9.35
CA TYR A 104 -4.64 4.59 -10.38
C TYR A 104 -4.51 5.19 -11.81
N ALA A 105 -3.68 6.22 -11.97
CA ALA A 105 -3.52 6.92 -13.25
C ALA A 105 -3.12 6.00 -14.41
N ALA A 106 -2.40 4.92 -14.12
CA ALA A 106 -1.96 3.93 -15.10
C ALA A 106 -3.06 2.95 -15.53
N GLU A 107 -4.20 2.91 -14.84
CA GLU A 107 -5.29 1.99 -15.13
C GLU A 107 -6.29 2.61 -16.11
N PRO A 108 -6.81 1.83 -17.08
CA PRO A 108 -7.76 2.34 -18.06
C PRO A 108 -9.19 2.40 -17.54
N GLY A 109 -9.94 3.42 -17.99
CA GLY A 109 -11.38 3.53 -17.81
C GLY A 109 -11.86 3.40 -16.36
N LEU A 110 -12.86 2.58 -16.14
CA LEU A 110 -13.50 2.37 -14.83
C LEU A 110 -12.64 1.60 -13.83
N LEU A 111 -11.55 0.97 -14.23
CA LEU A 111 -10.65 0.28 -13.31
C LEU A 111 -10.04 1.22 -12.27
N LYS A 112 -9.90 2.51 -12.56
CA LYS A 112 -9.50 3.54 -11.58
C LYS A 112 -10.45 3.63 -10.38
N ASN A 113 -11.69 3.25 -10.55
CA ASN A 113 -12.71 3.31 -9.52
C ASN A 113 -12.84 2.02 -8.70
N VAL A 114 -12.04 0.99 -8.99
CA VAL A 114 -11.99 -0.26 -8.22
C VAL A 114 -10.98 -0.10 -7.10
N PHE A 115 -11.46 0.11 -5.86
CA PHE A 115 -10.59 0.16 -4.67
C PHE A 115 -10.21 -1.25 -4.21
N GLU A 116 -11.19 -2.15 -4.21
CA GLU A 116 -11.02 -3.56 -3.82
C GLU A 116 -12.01 -4.42 -4.61
N ALA A 117 -11.59 -5.56 -5.11
CA ALA A 117 -12.47 -6.55 -5.75
C ALA A 117 -11.78 -7.92 -5.69
N ASN A 118 -12.11 -8.71 -4.65
CA ASN A 118 -11.45 -10.00 -4.43
C ASN A 118 -12.40 -11.03 -3.83
N ILE A 119 -12.03 -12.29 -4.03
CA ILE A 119 -12.68 -13.45 -3.47
C ILE A 119 -11.61 -14.32 -2.81
N GLY A 120 -11.90 -14.84 -1.62
CA GLY A 120 -11.04 -15.74 -0.89
C GLY A 120 -11.74 -17.02 -0.48
N ILE A 121 -10.99 -18.12 -0.45
CA ILE A 121 -11.44 -19.42 0.06
C ILE A 121 -10.48 -19.96 1.10
N SER A 122 -11.00 -20.60 2.13
CA SER A 122 -10.22 -21.36 3.09
C SER A 122 -9.87 -22.73 2.53
N LEU A 123 -8.57 -23.04 2.47
CA LEU A 123 -8.06 -24.30 1.89
C LEU A 123 -8.00 -25.45 2.91
N ASN A 124 -8.30 -25.21 4.19
CA ASN A 124 -8.24 -26.25 5.20
C ASN A 124 -9.36 -26.16 6.24
N LYS A 125 -9.51 -27.20 7.05
CA LYS A 125 -10.55 -27.28 8.09
C LYS A 125 -10.36 -26.28 9.22
N LYS A 126 -9.10 -25.88 9.53
CA LYS A 126 -8.76 -24.96 10.63
C LYS A 126 -9.00 -23.47 10.25
N ASN A 127 -9.31 -23.18 8.99
CA ASN A 127 -9.49 -21.82 8.46
C ASN A 127 -8.29 -20.90 8.71
N ASN A 128 -7.08 -21.47 8.69
CA ASN A 128 -5.83 -20.73 8.86
C ASN A 128 -4.94 -20.77 7.61
N LEU A 129 -5.44 -21.31 6.49
CA LEU A 129 -4.81 -21.24 5.17
C LEU A 129 -5.84 -20.74 4.16
N TRP A 130 -5.59 -19.56 3.60
CA TRP A 130 -6.50 -18.86 2.69
C TRP A 130 -5.86 -18.58 1.35
N LEU A 131 -6.64 -18.73 0.29
CA LEU A 131 -6.29 -18.26 -1.05
C LEU A 131 -7.25 -17.14 -1.42
N ASP A 132 -6.74 -15.92 -1.58
CA ASP A 132 -7.46 -14.75 -2.07
C ASP A 132 -7.02 -14.43 -3.49
N THR A 133 -7.93 -14.02 -4.36
CA THR A 133 -7.63 -13.61 -5.73
C THR A 133 -8.44 -12.37 -6.12
N GLY A 134 -7.84 -11.48 -6.91
CA GLY A 134 -8.45 -10.24 -7.37
C GLY A 134 -7.62 -9.01 -7.02
N VAL A 135 -8.29 -7.86 -6.86
CA VAL A 135 -7.71 -6.59 -6.42
C VAL A 135 -7.81 -6.49 -4.91
N PHE A 136 -6.68 -6.33 -4.22
CA PHE A 136 -6.62 -6.28 -2.76
C PHE A 136 -5.59 -5.24 -2.27
N PRO A 137 -5.70 -4.75 -1.01
CA PRO A 137 -4.74 -3.84 -0.41
C PRO A 137 -3.31 -4.41 -0.45
N SER A 138 -2.34 -3.53 -0.58
CA SER A 138 -0.92 -3.92 -0.60
C SER A 138 -0.53 -4.66 0.68
N HIS A 139 0.38 -5.62 0.54
CA HIS A 139 1.10 -6.26 1.64
C HIS A 139 2.34 -5.45 2.07
N ILE A 140 2.65 -4.37 1.37
CA ILE A 140 3.80 -3.51 1.60
C ILE A 140 3.35 -2.27 2.38
N GLY A 141 4.15 -1.88 3.37
CA GLY A 141 3.95 -0.65 4.11
C GLY A 141 2.98 -0.76 5.30
N PHE A 142 2.90 0.31 6.06
CA PHE A 142 2.11 0.44 7.28
C PHE A 142 1.09 1.59 7.22
N GLU A 143 1.19 2.47 6.21
CA GLU A 143 0.23 3.57 6.01
C GLU A 143 -0.84 3.16 5.01
N SER A 144 -2.09 3.36 5.42
CA SER A 144 -3.29 2.99 4.66
C SER A 144 -3.69 4.07 3.65
N ALA A 145 -4.45 3.69 2.61
CA ALA A 145 -5.20 4.63 1.77
C ALA A 145 -6.24 5.42 2.57
N ILE A 146 -6.75 4.84 3.64
CA ILE A 146 -7.72 5.43 4.54
C ILE A 146 -6.96 6.32 5.54
N SER A 147 -7.04 7.65 5.39
CA SER A 147 -6.27 8.59 6.22
C SER A 147 -6.53 8.45 7.71
N MET A 148 -7.74 8.06 8.12
CA MET A 148 -8.09 7.84 9.52
C MET A 148 -7.30 6.72 10.21
N ASP A 149 -6.70 5.80 9.44
CA ASP A 149 -5.91 4.69 9.97
C ASP A 149 -4.42 5.05 10.13
N ASN A 150 -4.02 6.27 9.71
CA ASN A 150 -2.65 6.76 9.78
C ASN A 150 -2.44 7.72 10.96
N MET A 151 -1.22 7.80 11.47
CA MET A 151 -0.85 8.72 12.55
C MET A 151 -0.75 10.18 12.11
N THR A 152 -0.56 10.46 10.79
CA THR A 152 -0.48 11.80 10.19
C THR A 152 -1.48 11.94 9.06
N LEU A 153 -1.89 13.17 8.71
CA LEU A 153 -2.84 13.45 7.62
C LEU A 153 -2.25 13.02 6.28
N THR A 154 -1.09 13.59 5.91
CA THR A 154 -0.39 13.22 4.69
C THR A 154 0.45 11.98 4.94
N ARG A 155 0.70 11.19 3.90
CA ARG A 155 1.55 10.01 4.01
C ARG A 155 3.02 10.36 3.89
N SER A 156 3.87 9.50 4.43
CA SER A 156 5.31 9.59 4.27
C SER A 156 5.73 9.49 2.80
N LEU A 157 6.91 10.01 2.47
CA LEU A 157 7.53 9.83 1.15
C LEU A 157 7.68 8.34 0.80
N LEU A 158 7.97 7.51 1.82
CA LEU A 158 8.02 6.05 1.70
C LEU A 158 6.69 5.51 1.19
N ALA A 159 5.59 5.82 1.86
CA ALA A 159 4.28 5.27 1.54
C ALA A 159 3.68 5.87 0.25
N GLU A 160 3.92 7.16 -0.04
CA GLU A 160 3.50 7.77 -1.31
C GLU A 160 4.10 7.07 -2.54
N ASN A 161 5.30 6.47 -2.38
CA ASN A 161 6.08 5.93 -3.48
C ASN A 161 6.30 4.41 -3.39
N SER A 162 5.43 3.73 -2.65
CA SER A 162 5.29 2.27 -2.60
C SER A 162 3.85 1.85 -2.94
N PRO A 163 3.60 0.59 -3.36
CA PRO A 163 2.27 0.18 -3.81
C PRO A 163 1.20 0.22 -2.72
N TYR A 164 0.02 0.76 -3.04
CA TYR A 164 -1.17 0.76 -2.19
C TYR A 164 -2.09 -0.42 -2.43
N PHE A 165 -2.05 -0.98 -3.63
CA PHE A 165 -2.86 -2.13 -4.03
C PHE A 165 -2.06 -3.07 -4.91
N PHE A 166 -2.52 -4.31 -4.95
CA PHE A 166 -2.05 -5.30 -5.90
C PHE A 166 -3.23 -6.07 -6.50
N THR A 167 -2.97 -6.70 -7.63
CA THR A 167 -3.89 -7.66 -8.24
C THR A 167 -3.15 -8.95 -8.53
N GLY A 168 -3.78 -10.05 -8.15
CA GLY A 168 -3.18 -11.37 -8.32
C GLY A 168 -3.81 -12.42 -7.43
N ALA A 169 -3.00 -13.37 -6.99
CA ALA A 169 -3.35 -14.40 -6.02
C ALA A 169 -2.44 -14.29 -4.79
N LYS A 170 -3.03 -14.40 -3.60
CA LYS A 170 -2.35 -14.36 -2.30
C LYS A 170 -2.70 -15.58 -1.49
N LEU A 171 -1.71 -16.39 -1.15
CA LEU A 171 -1.84 -17.51 -0.23
C LEU A 171 -1.38 -17.04 1.16
N THR A 172 -2.29 -17.03 2.13
CA THR A 172 -2.03 -16.59 3.51
C THR A 172 -2.13 -17.78 4.45
N PHE A 173 -1.11 -17.96 5.31
CA PHE A 173 -1.07 -18.97 6.34
C PHE A 173 -0.85 -18.35 7.73
N ASN A 174 -1.78 -18.62 8.64
CA ASN A 174 -1.75 -18.17 10.04
C ASN A 174 -1.53 -19.40 10.96
N PRO A 175 -0.27 -19.82 11.20
CA PRO A 175 0.01 -20.99 12.06
C PRO A 175 -0.49 -20.80 13.49
N ASN A 176 -0.50 -19.57 13.97
CA ASN A 176 -1.02 -19.15 15.27
C ASN A 176 -1.48 -17.68 15.24
N LYS A 177 -1.99 -17.16 16.36
CA LYS A 177 -2.49 -15.76 16.47
C LYS A 177 -1.42 -14.68 16.36
N LYS A 178 -0.12 -15.04 16.43
CA LYS A 178 1.00 -14.09 16.40
C LYS A 178 1.70 -14.00 15.06
N LEU A 179 1.55 -15.01 14.20
CA LEU A 179 2.32 -15.11 12.97
C LEU A 179 1.40 -15.26 11.77
N GLU A 180 1.55 -14.37 10.81
CA GLU A 180 0.98 -14.46 9.47
C GLU A 180 2.11 -14.54 8.44
N ILE A 181 2.03 -15.48 7.51
CA ILE A 181 2.95 -15.63 6.39
C ILE A 181 2.11 -15.62 5.11
N ALA A 182 2.52 -14.83 4.13
CA ALA A 182 1.86 -14.83 2.84
C ALA A 182 2.86 -14.95 1.67
N GLY A 183 2.42 -15.64 0.61
CA GLY A 183 3.08 -15.69 -0.69
C GLY A 183 2.14 -15.17 -1.76
N LEU A 184 2.65 -14.36 -2.70
CA LEU A 184 1.84 -13.68 -3.70
C LEU A 184 2.39 -13.87 -5.11
N ILE A 185 1.46 -13.98 -6.07
CA ILE A 185 1.73 -13.87 -7.51
C ILE A 185 0.91 -12.68 -8.02
N LEU A 186 1.57 -11.71 -8.66
CA LEU A 186 1.04 -10.37 -8.89
C LEU A 186 1.16 -9.95 -10.37
N ASN A 187 0.29 -9.04 -10.80
CA ASN A 187 0.30 -8.46 -12.14
C ASN A 187 1.44 -7.45 -12.37
N GLY A 188 2.06 -6.92 -11.32
CA GLY A 188 3.13 -5.92 -11.40
C GLY A 188 3.17 -5.05 -10.14
N TRP A 189 3.95 -3.97 -10.20
CA TRP A 189 4.06 -2.97 -9.14
C TRP A 189 2.87 -2.01 -9.22
N GLN A 190 1.90 -2.16 -8.33
CA GLN A 190 0.66 -1.36 -8.31
C GLN A 190 -0.10 -1.39 -9.66
N ARG A 191 -0.47 -2.60 -10.13
CA ARG A 191 -1.18 -2.81 -11.39
C ARG A 191 -2.42 -3.66 -11.20
N ILE A 192 -3.57 -3.17 -11.69
CA ILE A 192 -4.76 -4.00 -11.92
C ILE A 192 -4.55 -4.77 -13.23
N GLN A 193 -4.24 -4.08 -14.30
CA GLN A 193 -3.90 -4.71 -15.57
C GLN A 193 -2.38 -4.83 -15.72
N ARG A 194 -1.94 -6.00 -16.15
CA ARG A 194 -0.52 -6.18 -16.49
C ARG A 194 -0.15 -5.27 -17.65
N LEU A 195 1.06 -4.70 -17.60
CA LEU A 195 1.58 -3.88 -18.68
C LEU A 195 1.63 -4.67 -19.99
N LYS A 196 1.18 -4.06 -21.09
CA LYS A 196 1.24 -4.66 -22.41
C LYS A 196 2.69 -5.04 -22.80
N GLY A 197 2.89 -6.26 -23.23
CA GLY A 197 4.21 -6.80 -23.58
C GLY A 197 5.05 -7.26 -22.39
N ASN A 198 4.50 -7.29 -21.19
CA ASN A 198 5.12 -7.89 -20.01
C ASN A 198 4.51 -9.27 -19.77
N SER A 199 5.28 -10.34 -20.01
CA SER A 199 4.83 -11.73 -19.83
C SER A 199 5.18 -12.30 -18.44
N LEU A 200 6.09 -11.66 -17.68
CA LEU A 200 6.57 -12.16 -16.40
C LEU A 200 5.64 -11.71 -15.24
N PRO A 201 5.03 -12.64 -14.48
CA PRO A 201 4.38 -12.28 -13.23
C PRO A 201 5.38 -11.76 -12.21
N SER A 202 4.93 -10.89 -11.31
CA SER A 202 5.68 -10.48 -10.15
C SER A 202 5.36 -11.35 -8.95
N PHE A 203 6.25 -11.40 -7.96
CA PHE A 203 6.11 -12.20 -6.76
C PHE A 203 6.25 -11.34 -5.52
N GLY A 204 5.55 -11.73 -4.46
CA GLY A 204 5.65 -11.09 -3.17
C GLY A 204 5.66 -12.11 -2.04
N THR A 205 6.23 -11.72 -0.91
CA THR A 205 6.07 -12.43 0.35
C THR A 205 5.83 -11.44 1.48
N GLN A 206 5.18 -11.90 2.54
CA GLN A 206 4.99 -11.13 3.76
C GLN A 206 5.16 -12.03 4.97
N VAL A 207 5.84 -11.52 5.97
CA VAL A 207 5.88 -12.07 7.32
C VAL A 207 5.43 -10.97 8.28
N ASN A 208 4.30 -11.17 8.94
CA ASN A 208 3.76 -10.28 9.94
C ASN A 208 3.78 -10.97 11.29
N TYR A 209 4.49 -10.40 12.28
CA TYR A 209 4.73 -11.02 13.57
C TYR A 209 4.32 -10.11 14.73
N SER A 210 3.22 -10.45 15.39
CA SER A 210 2.77 -9.80 16.62
C SER A 210 3.51 -10.40 17.81
N LEU A 211 4.67 -9.85 18.13
CA LEU A 211 5.49 -10.30 19.27
C LEU A 211 4.68 -10.24 20.57
N THR A 212 3.98 -9.13 20.78
CA THR A 212 3.01 -8.88 21.84
C THR A 212 1.81 -8.12 21.27
N GLU A 213 0.77 -7.86 22.08
CA GLU A 213 -0.35 -6.97 21.70
C GLU A 213 0.10 -5.52 21.43
N LYS A 214 1.30 -5.14 21.88
CA LYS A 214 1.87 -3.79 21.76
C LYS A 214 2.98 -3.68 20.73
N ILE A 215 3.43 -4.78 20.15
CA ILE A 215 4.56 -4.81 19.22
C ILE A 215 4.19 -5.68 18.03
N ASN A 216 4.11 -5.05 16.85
CA ASN A 216 3.94 -5.71 15.58
C ASN A 216 5.13 -5.42 14.68
N LEU A 217 5.69 -6.45 14.06
CA LEU A 217 6.82 -6.39 13.14
C LEU A 217 6.40 -6.96 11.79
N ASN A 218 6.75 -6.29 10.70
CA ASN A 218 6.48 -6.75 9.35
C ASN A 218 7.73 -6.74 8.49
N TRP A 219 7.83 -7.75 7.64
CA TRP A 219 8.77 -7.83 6.54
C TRP A 219 8.03 -8.25 5.28
N SER A 220 8.07 -7.41 4.25
CA SER A 220 7.44 -7.65 2.95
C SER A 220 8.45 -7.54 1.83
N ILE A 221 8.29 -8.38 0.81
CA ILE A 221 9.18 -8.42 -0.37
C ILE A 221 8.35 -8.28 -1.63
N PHE A 222 8.92 -7.64 -2.65
CA PHE A 222 8.46 -7.69 -4.03
C PHE A 222 9.64 -8.01 -4.97
N ILE A 223 9.39 -8.93 -5.92
CA ILE A 223 10.32 -9.25 -7.00
C ILE A 223 9.52 -9.24 -8.30
N GLY A 224 9.90 -8.39 -9.25
CA GLY A 224 9.17 -8.28 -10.49
C GLY A 224 9.70 -7.20 -11.42
N THR A 225 8.85 -6.78 -12.34
CA THR A 225 9.16 -5.74 -13.32
C THR A 225 7.89 -5.07 -13.82
N ASP A 226 7.99 -3.78 -14.11
CA ASP A 226 6.96 -3.00 -14.82
C ASP A 226 7.40 -2.63 -16.24
N ASP A 227 8.45 -3.24 -16.74
CA ASP A 227 8.92 -3.03 -18.11
C ASP A 227 8.34 -4.10 -19.05
N PRO A 228 8.16 -3.80 -20.34
CA PRO A 228 7.93 -4.81 -21.37
C PRO A 228 9.09 -5.81 -21.47
N ASP A 229 8.83 -7.00 -21.99
CA ASP A 229 9.85 -8.07 -22.09
C ASP A 229 11.11 -7.66 -22.84
N ILE A 230 10.98 -6.72 -23.78
CA ILE A 230 12.12 -6.23 -24.59
C ILE A 230 13.11 -5.40 -23.76
N THR A 231 12.63 -4.63 -22.79
CA THR A 231 13.44 -3.74 -21.94
C THR A 231 13.48 -4.18 -20.47
N ARG A 232 12.97 -5.37 -20.17
CA ARG A 232 12.77 -5.89 -18.82
C ARG A 232 13.96 -5.67 -17.89
N ARG A 233 13.74 -4.90 -16.82
CA ARG A 233 14.67 -4.72 -15.70
C ARG A 233 14.04 -5.32 -14.46
N ILE A 234 14.70 -6.25 -13.80
CA ILE A 234 14.17 -6.89 -12.60
C ILE A 234 14.41 -5.95 -11.41
N ARG A 235 13.33 -5.78 -10.62
CA ARG A 235 13.27 -5.04 -9.36
C ARG A 235 13.20 -6.01 -8.21
N TYR A 236 14.03 -5.78 -7.19
CA TYR A 236 13.98 -6.42 -5.89
C TYR A 236 13.71 -5.36 -4.83
N PHE A 237 12.73 -5.59 -3.99
CA PHE A 237 12.30 -4.61 -3.01
C PHE A 237 11.99 -5.27 -1.67
N ASN A 238 12.35 -4.60 -0.59
CA ASN A 238 12.05 -4.98 0.78
C ASN A 238 11.45 -3.80 1.53
N ASN A 239 10.39 -4.07 2.29
CA ASN A 239 9.80 -3.17 3.27
C ASN A 239 9.91 -3.81 4.65
N PHE A 240 10.46 -3.08 5.59
CA PHE A 240 10.51 -3.44 7.00
C PHE A 240 9.77 -2.37 7.79
N HIS A 241 8.88 -2.76 8.67
CA HIS A 241 8.32 -1.81 9.62
C HIS A 241 8.04 -2.46 10.97
N GLY A 242 8.06 -1.62 12.02
CA GLY A 242 7.67 -1.97 13.36
C GLY A 242 6.67 -0.96 13.91
N GLN A 243 5.64 -1.46 14.58
CA GLN A 243 4.67 -0.65 15.31
C GLN A 243 4.79 -0.99 16.80
N PHE A 244 4.97 0.04 17.63
CA PHE A 244 5.28 -0.10 19.06
C PHE A 244 4.32 0.77 19.87
N GLN A 245 3.53 0.19 20.76
CA GLN A 245 2.73 0.90 21.73
C GLN A 245 3.44 0.87 23.08
N PHE A 246 4.28 1.88 23.37
CA PHE A 246 5.10 1.91 24.59
C PHE A 246 4.26 2.13 25.84
N THR A 247 3.28 3.05 25.75
CA THR A 247 2.33 3.35 26.83
C THR A 247 0.92 3.48 26.24
N GLU A 248 -0.10 3.64 27.07
CA GLU A 248 -1.47 3.94 26.59
C GLU A 248 -1.54 5.24 25.78
N LYS A 249 -0.60 6.16 26.00
CA LYS A 249 -0.58 7.48 25.35
C LYS A 249 0.45 7.60 24.23
N PHE A 250 1.49 6.78 24.20
CA PHE A 250 2.58 6.94 23.25
C PHE A 250 2.80 5.71 22.39
N GLY A 251 2.62 5.90 21.08
CA GLY A 251 2.91 4.93 20.03
C GLY A 251 4.02 5.41 19.08
N LEU A 252 4.78 4.50 18.54
CA LEU A 252 5.84 4.75 17.56
C LEU A 252 5.70 3.79 16.40
N ILE A 253 5.90 4.30 15.18
CA ILE A 253 6.10 3.51 13.97
C ILE A 253 7.48 3.81 13.42
N THR A 254 8.21 2.77 13.04
CA THR A 254 9.44 2.87 12.25
C THR A 254 9.27 2.12 10.96
N GLY A 255 9.66 2.71 9.84
CA GLY A 255 9.59 2.09 8.51
C GLY A 255 10.89 2.26 7.75
N PHE A 256 11.22 1.27 6.94
CA PHE A 256 12.38 1.29 6.06
C PHE A 256 12.09 0.53 4.78
N ASP A 257 12.12 1.25 3.66
CA ASP A 257 12.08 0.69 2.33
C ASP A 257 13.48 0.68 1.72
N ILE A 258 13.81 -0.42 1.05
CA ILE A 258 15.03 -0.52 0.24
C ILE A 258 14.75 -1.37 -1.00
N GLY A 259 15.12 -0.85 -2.16
CA GLY A 259 14.98 -1.58 -3.40
C GLY A 259 16.15 -1.35 -4.36
N ILE A 260 16.35 -2.33 -5.20
CA ILE A 260 17.28 -2.27 -6.33
C ILE A 260 16.59 -2.68 -7.62
N GLN A 261 16.96 -2.07 -8.71
CA GLN A 261 16.47 -2.42 -10.04
C GLN A 261 17.65 -2.49 -11.01
N GLN A 262 17.64 -3.48 -11.91
CA GLN A 262 18.65 -3.55 -12.97
C GLN A 262 18.71 -2.22 -13.73
N SER A 263 19.91 -1.70 -13.97
CA SER A 263 20.11 -0.45 -14.72
C SER A 263 19.65 -0.60 -16.17
N ILE A 264 19.95 -1.75 -16.77
CA ILE A 264 19.45 -2.19 -18.09
C ILE A 264 19.11 -3.68 -18.05
N LYS A 265 18.32 -4.16 -19.01
CA LYS A 265 17.95 -5.57 -19.12
C LYS A 265 19.15 -6.51 -19.13
N GLY A 266 19.16 -7.46 -18.18
CA GLY A 266 20.19 -8.50 -18.08
C GLY A 266 21.54 -8.02 -17.53
N SER A 267 21.64 -6.75 -17.09
CA SER A 267 22.85 -6.24 -16.44
C SER A 267 23.04 -6.86 -15.06
N SER A 268 24.30 -6.99 -14.64
CA SER A 268 24.70 -7.21 -13.25
C SER A 268 24.70 -5.93 -12.42
N ASP A 269 24.59 -4.76 -13.07
CA ASP A 269 24.55 -3.47 -12.40
C ASP A 269 23.14 -3.14 -11.96
N TYR A 270 23.00 -2.59 -10.74
CA TYR A 270 21.74 -2.24 -10.13
C TYR A 270 21.77 -0.80 -9.61
N ASP A 271 20.67 -0.12 -9.82
CA ASP A 271 20.36 1.17 -9.22
C ASP A 271 19.63 0.97 -7.90
N LEU A 272 19.94 1.80 -6.90
CA LEU A 272 19.47 1.69 -5.52
C LEU A 272 18.60 2.88 -5.12
N TRP A 273 17.47 2.61 -4.44
CA TRP A 273 16.75 3.61 -3.66
C TRP A 273 16.44 3.09 -2.26
N PHE A 274 16.23 4.01 -1.32
CA PHE A 274 15.81 3.67 0.04
C PHE A 274 15.11 4.83 0.74
N SER A 275 14.27 4.51 1.75
CA SER A 275 13.52 5.50 2.51
C SER A 275 13.30 5.05 3.94
N PRO A 276 14.00 5.63 4.93
CA PRO A 276 13.65 5.51 6.35
C PRO A 276 12.56 6.50 6.76
N VAL A 277 11.71 6.11 7.70
CA VAL A 277 10.72 6.98 8.34
C VAL A 277 10.49 6.58 9.79
N VAL A 278 10.25 7.59 10.62
CA VAL A 278 9.84 7.42 12.03
C VAL A 278 8.66 8.34 12.29
N ILE A 279 7.60 7.79 12.91
CA ILE A 279 6.39 8.54 13.28
C ILE A 279 6.08 8.24 14.74
N GLY A 280 6.08 9.28 15.58
CA GLY A 280 5.65 9.18 16.98
C GLY A 280 4.29 9.84 17.15
N GLN A 281 3.34 9.16 17.81
CA GLN A 281 2.02 9.70 18.13
C GLN A 281 1.81 9.75 19.65
N PHE A 282 1.28 10.88 20.14
CA PHE A 282 0.92 11.07 21.52
C PHE A 282 -0.58 11.35 21.65
N THR A 283 -1.27 10.56 22.47
CA THR A 283 -2.66 10.75 22.85
C THR A 283 -2.75 11.73 24.01
N ILE A 284 -3.19 12.96 23.74
CA ILE A 284 -3.35 14.03 24.73
C ILE A 284 -4.53 13.68 25.67
N ASN A 285 -5.67 13.35 25.05
CA ASN A 285 -6.88 12.87 25.74
C ASN A 285 -7.75 12.05 24.77
N LYS A 286 -8.97 11.69 25.18
CA LYS A 286 -9.89 10.85 24.37
C LYS A 286 -10.24 11.41 22.99
N ASN A 287 -10.13 12.72 22.79
CA ASN A 287 -10.52 13.40 21.56
C ASN A 287 -9.31 13.94 20.77
N TRP A 288 -8.17 14.16 21.42
CA TRP A 288 -7.03 14.83 20.83
C TRP A 288 -5.79 13.95 20.77
N LYS A 289 -5.18 13.89 19.60
CA LYS A 289 -3.87 13.25 19.36
C LYS A 289 -2.96 14.20 18.60
N THR A 290 -1.67 14.07 18.82
CA THR A 290 -0.65 14.76 18.03
C THR A 290 0.38 13.75 17.54
N ALA A 291 0.95 13.99 16.38
CA ALA A 291 1.99 13.14 15.83
C ALA A 291 3.10 13.98 15.20
N ILE A 292 4.32 13.47 15.30
CA ILE A 292 5.49 14.02 14.62
C ILE A 292 6.08 12.96 13.71
N ARG A 293 6.50 13.35 12.49
CA ARG A 293 7.16 12.48 11.54
C ARG A 293 8.49 13.08 11.12
N ALA A 294 9.52 12.21 11.06
CA ALA A 294 10.79 12.48 10.40
C ALA A 294 11.01 11.43 9.32
N GLU A 295 11.38 11.86 8.11
CA GLU A 295 11.48 11.00 6.94
C GLU A 295 12.64 11.42 6.03
N TYR A 296 13.16 10.45 5.29
CA TYR A 296 14.15 10.68 4.25
C TYR A 296 13.87 9.75 3.07
N TYR A 297 14.12 10.21 1.87
CA TYR A 297 14.05 9.39 0.66
C TYR A 297 15.23 9.67 -0.25
N GLN A 298 15.88 8.63 -0.75
CA GLN A 298 16.95 8.72 -1.73
C GLN A 298 16.65 7.80 -2.91
N ASP A 299 16.63 8.39 -4.10
CA ASP A 299 16.54 7.73 -5.40
C ASP A 299 17.38 8.53 -6.40
N LYS A 300 18.67 8.24 -6.45
CA LYS A 300 19.63 9.01 -7.24
C LYS A 300 19.41 8.87 -8.74
N THR A 301 18.99 7.71 -9.18
CA THR A 301 18.84 7.37 -10.61
C THR A 301 17.43 7.49 -11.14
N GLY A 302 16.45 7.82 -10.24
CA GLY A 302 15.06 8.03 -10.62
C GLY A 302 14.31 6.75 -10.97
N ILE A 303 14.56 5.67 -10.21
CA ILE A 303 13.88 4.38 -10.40
C ILE A 303 12.38 4.51 -10.10
N ILE A 304 12.06 5.16 -8.99
CA ILE A 304 10.69 5.40 -8.52
C ILE A 304 10.32 6.86 -8.73
N ILE A 305 11.20 7.80 -8.31
CA ILE A 305 10.96 9.25 -8.37
C ILE A 305 12.01 9.90 -9.27
N SER A 306 11.66 10.13 -10.53
CA SER A 306 12.55 10.81 -11.47
C SER A 306 12.40 12.33 -11.34
N THR A 307 13.50 13.02 -11.08
CA THR A 307 13.57 14.50 -10.99
C THR A 307 14.33 15.12 -12.16
N GLN A 308 15.08 14.31 -12.93
CA GLN A 308 15.97 14.75 -14.00
C GLN A 308 17.05 15.74 -13.52
N THR A 309 17.40 15.70 -12.23
CA THR A 309 18.43 16.55 -11.62
C THR A 309 19.69 15.73 -11.33
N ILE A 310 20.83 16.41 -11.13
CA ILE A 310 22.16 15.77 -11.03
C ILE A 310 22.29 14.85 -9.80
N ASN A 311 21.60 15.18 -8.69
CA ASN A 311 21.61 14.36 -7.47
C ASN A 311 20.43 13.40 -7.38
N GLY A 312 19.48 13.44 -8.37
CA GLY A 312 18.24 12.70 -8.32
C GLY A 312 17.34 13.15 -7.16
N PHE A 313 16.44 12.28 -6.72
CA PHE A 313 15.56 12.57 -5.58
C PHE A 313 16.31 12.29 -4.27
N ARG A 314 16.58 13.34 -3.50
CA ARG A 314 17.20 13.29 -2.16
C ARG A 314 16.51 14.28 -1.25
N THR A 315 15.49 13.82 -0.51
CA THR A 315 14.59 14.71 0.22
C THR A 315 14.45 14.26 1.67
N THR A 316 14.61 15.21 2.59
CA THR A 316 14.30 15.08 4.02
C THR A 316 12.94 15.73 4.28
N GLY A 317 12.13 15.13 5.14
CA GLY A 317 10.85 15.69 5.56
C GLY A 317 10.66 15.68 7.07
N LEU A 318 9.96 16.72 7.56
CA LEU A 318 9.47 16.81 8.92
C LEU A 318 8.01 17.24 8.90
N SER A 319 7.17 16.66 9.76
CA SER A 319 5.80 17.14 9.93
C SER A 319 5.32 17.07 11.37
N LEU A 320 4.37 17.94 11.68
CA LEU A 320 3.62 17.97 12.92
C LEU A 320 2.15 17.93 12.60
N ASN A 321 1.43 16.98 13.17
CA ASN A 321 0.02 16.72 12.95
C ASN A 321 -0.77 16.84 14.25
N LEU A 322 -1.97 17.40 14.17
CA LEU A 322 -2.94 17.47 15.26
C LEU A 322 -4.28 16.91 14.79
N ASP A 323 -4.83 15.96 15.53
CA ASP A 323 -6.11 15.33 15.29
C ASP A 323 -7.11 15.70 16.37
N TYR A 324 -8.32 16.03 15.96
CA TYR A 324 -9.49 16.14 16.81
C TYR A 324 -10.57 15.16 16.37
N SER A 325 -10.92 14.20 17.22
CA SER A 325 -11.96 13.19 16.97
C SER A 325 -13.13 13.44 17.91
N PRO A 326 -14.20 14.13 17.46
CA PRO A 326 -15.41 14.33 18.27
C PRO A 326 -16.12 12.99 18.55
N THR A 327 -16.03 12.05 17.63
CA THR A 327 -16.55 10.67 17.73
C THR A 327 -15.49 9.69 17.19
N GLN A 328 -15.74 8.38 17.32
CA GLN A 328 -14.86 7.35 16.74
C GLN A 328 -14.91 7.31 15.19
N ASN A 329 -15.96 7.88 14.61
CA ASN A 329 -16.21 7.83 13.17
C ASN A 329 -15.80 9.10 12.41
N ILE A 330 -15.42 10.17 13.13
CA ILE A 330 -15.06 11.46 12.52
C ILE A 330 -13.71 11.91 13.06
N VAL A 331 -12.83 12.38 12.19
CA VAL A 331 -11.60 13.05 12.56
C VAL A 331 -11.44 14.35 11.76
N CYS A 332 -11.10 15.42 12.47
CA CYS A 332 -10.63 16.69 11.90
C CYS A 332 -9.12 16.76 12.11
N ARG A 333 -8.36 17.06 11.06
CA ARG A 333 -6.89 17.03 11.07
C ARG A 333 -6.29 18.33 10.60
N VAL A 334 -5.15 18.69 11.18
CA VAL A 334 -4.28 19.76 10.69
C VAL A 334 -2.85 19.25 10.71
N GLU A 335 -2.12 19.41 9.60
CA GLU A 335 -0.71 19.04 9.50
C GLU A 335 0.09 20.16 8.86
N GLY A 336 1.18 20.56 9.53
CA GLY A 336 2.27 21.31 8.93
C GLY A 336 3.36 20.35 8.48
N ARG A 337 3.78 20.40 7.20
CA ARG A 337 4.84 19.57 6.66
C ARG A 337 5.87 20.39 5.92
N TRP A 338 7.12 20.15 6.21
CA TRP A 338 8.27 20.71 5.54
C TRP A 338 9.07 19.62 4.84
N LEU A 339 9.46 19.88 3.58
CA LEU A 339 10.33 19.02 2.77
C LEU A 339 11.52 19.86 2.29
N ASN A 340 12.71 19.27 2.36
CA ASN A 340 13.94 19.86 1.82
C ASN A 340 14.67 18.83 0.97
N SER A 341 14.91 19.19 -0.29
CA SER A 341 15.65 18.36 -1.24
C SER A 341 17.05 18.93 -1.48
N LYS A 342 17.96 18.07 -1.93
CA LYS A 342 19.30 18.48 -2.32
C LYS A 342 19.30 19.38 -3.56
N ASP A 343 18.41 19.11 -4.50
CA ASP A 343 18.24 19.86 -5.75
C ASP A 343 16.91 20.64 -5.75
N ASN A 344 16.79 21.63 -6.63
CA ASN A 344 15.59 22.42 -6.80
C ASN A 344 14.52 21.62 -7.56
N ILE A 345 13.71 20.85 -6.83
CA ILE A 345 12.68 19.94 -7.39
C ILE A 345 11.25 20.42 -7.12
N PHE A 346 11.06 21.38 -6.21
CA PHE A 346 9.73 21.87 -5.85
C PHE A 346 9.33 23.05 -6.73
N GLU A 347 8.22 22.90 -7.44
CA GLU A 347 7.66 23.96 -8.27
C GLU A 347 7.26 25.18 -7.44
N THR A 348 7.43 26.36 -8.03
CA THR A 348 6.92 27.63 -7.54
C THR A 348 6.27 28.39 -8.71
N LYS A 349 5.79 29.59 -8.47
CA LYS A 349 5.29 30.48 -9.54
C LYS A 349 6.35 30.89 -10.56
N THR A 350 7.62 30.85 -10.20
CA THR A 350 8.71 31.37 -11.03
C THR A 350 9.76 30.32 -11.34
N THR A 351 10.62 30.01 -10.37
CA THR A 351 11.75 29.07 -10.50
C THR A 351 11.66 27.99 -9.44
N PRO A 352 11.93 26.72 -9.78
CA PRO A 352 11.94 25.65 -8.79
C PRO A 352 12.88 25.95 -7.62
N THR A 353 12.53 25.47 -6.44
CA THR A 353 13.30 25.61 -5.21
C THR A 353 13.56 24.24 -4.58
N ASN A 354 14.47 24.19 -3.62
CA ASN A 354 14.78 22.98 -2.87
C ASN A 354 13.98 22.82 -1.56
N ASN A 355 13.09 23.74 -1.25
CA ASN A 355 12.25 23.74 -0.05
C ASN A 355 10.77 23.74 -0.41
N ASN A 356 9.98 23.04 0.37
CA ASN A 356 8.52 23.06 0.30
C ASN A 356 7.93 23.04 1.70
N PHE A 357 6.98 23.91 1.96
CA PHE A 357 6.20 23.90 3.20
C PHE A 357 4.72 23.97 2.89
N ILE A 358 3.93 23.17 3.62
CA ILE A 358 2.48 23.17 3.51
C ILE A 358 1.81 23.23 4.87
N ILE A 359 0.57 23.73 4.86
CA ILE A 359 -0.43 23.47 5.90
C ILE A 359 -1.59 22.78 5.23
N GLY A 360 -1.91 21.57 5.70
CA GLY A 360 -3.04 20.75 5.24
C GLY A 360 -4.08 20.59 6.33
N THR A 361 -5.35 20.56 5.92
CA THR A 361 -6.48 20.25 6.81
C THR A 361 -7.37 19.21 6.15
N SER A 362 -8.03 18.36 6.94
CA SER A 362 -9.06 17.47 6.45
C SER A 362 -10.16 17.21 7.48
N ILE A 363 -11.31 16.79 6.96
CA ILE A 363 -12.38 16.16 7.71
C ILE A 363 -12.64 14.81 7.05
N ALA A 364 -12.46 13.74 7.82
CA ALA A 364 -12.69 12.39 7.34
C ALA A 364 -13.70 11.65 8.22
N THR A 365 -14.48 10.77 7.59
CA THR A 365 -15.47 9.94 8.26
C THR A 365 -15.48 8.53 7.73
N LYS A 366 -15.75 7.54 8.61
CA LYS A 366 -16.00 6.15 8.25
C LYS A 366 -17.24 5.61 8.96
N PHE A 367 -17.96 4.71 8.32
CA PHE A 367 -19.20 4.10 8.82
C PHE A 367 -19.32 2.64 8.40
#